data_eef5e1b8999e584f16e23b1648572718
#
_entry.id   eef5e1b8999e584f16e23b1648572718
#
_cell.length_a   1.000
_cell.length_b   1.000
_cell.length_c   1.000
_cell.angle_alpha   90.00
_cell.angle_beta   90.00
_cell.angle_gamma   90.00
#
_symmetry.space_group_name_H-M   'P 1'
#
loop_
_entity.id
_entity.type
_entity.pdbx_description
1 polymer ?
#
loop_
_entity_poly.entity_id
_entity_poly.type
_entity_poly.pdbx_seq_one_letter_code
_entity_poly.pdbx_strand_id
1 'polypeptide(L)'
;MPRRINRALLPLSVLAFTLGLGGCIGTGGIAPQGKALEANTLATDDAIAHAAKDANWPTAQWWQAYGDPQLNRWIDLAVQGSPSMAMAAARVRQAKALAGVAEAAESLQVNGESTLKRHNWPTDQFYGPGELANTTTWDNNAALGFSYALDLWGRESNASERAVDLAHMSAAEARLAQLELQNNIVRAYIELSLHYAQRDIVAATLKQQQQILDLAQKRLDGGIGTHFEVSQAETPLPETHRQLDALDEEIALSRNQIAALAGKGPGDGAQLQRPTLALGAALKLPSALPAELLGQRPDVVASRWQVAAQARGIDVAHAGFYPNVDLVGSLGYMATGG
;
A
#
# COMPACT_ATOMS: atom_id res chain seq x y z
N MET A 1 33.96 44.65 52.77
CA MET A 1 32.54 44.56 53.18
C MET A 1 31.89 43.43 52.30
N PRO A 2 31.52 42.31 52.88
CA PRO A 2 30.89 41.27 52.14
C PRO A 2 29.38 41.56 51.94
N ARG A 3 28.88 41.57 50.67
CA ARG A 3 27.50 41.73 50.33
C ARG A 3 26.72 40.51 50.85
N ARG A 4 25.81 40.69 51.76
CA ARG A 4 24.84 39.68 52.21
C ARG A 4 23.86 39.42 51.06
N ILE A 5 23.99 38.30 50.38
CA ILE A 5 23.01 37.82 49.43
C ILE A 5 21.76 37.47 50.23
N ASN A 6 20.66 38.15 49.94
CA ASN A 6 19.36 37.96 50.60
C ASN A 6 18.85 36.53 50.35
N ARG A 7 18.96 35.69 51.39
CA ARG A 7 18.49 34.28 51.39
C ARG A 7 16.98 34.13 51.14
N ALA A 8 16.24 35.25 51.16
CA ALA A 8 14.79 35.24 50.92
C ALA A 8 14.39 35.30 49.45
N LEU A 9 15.31 35.60 48.52
CA LEU A 9 15.01 35.69 47.08
C LEU A 9 15.06 34.30 46.35
N LEU A 10 15.81 33.36 46.90
CA LEU A 10 15.92 32.02 46.35
C LEU A 10 14.60 31.23 46.36
N PRO A 11 13.78 31.18 47.48
CA PRO A 11 12.52 30.44 47.46
C PRO A 11 11.46 31.11 46.58
N LEU A 12 11.52 32.44 46.42
CA LEU A 12 10.54 33.15 45.58
C LEU A 12 10.79 32.93 44.07
N SER A 13 12.02 32.79 43.66
CA SER A 13 12.34 32.46 42.23
C SER A 13 12.04 31.01 41.88
N VAL A 14 12.23 30.08 42.80
CA VAL A 14 11.83 28.67 42.62
C VAL A 14 10.29 28.52 42.57
N LEU A 15 9.55 29.26 43.40
CA LEU A 15 8.09 29.23 43.40
C LEU A 15 7.52 29.88 42.12
N ALA A 16 8.12 30.92 41.58
CA ALA A 16 7.72 31.54 40.32
C ALA A 16 8.01 30.63 39.10
N PHE A 17 9.10 29.86 39.16
CA PHE A 17 9.44 28.92 38.11
C PHE A 17 8.49 27.68 38.08
N THR A 18 8.04 27.18 39.24
CA THR A 18 7.08 26.08 39.34
C THR A 18 5.67 26.49 38.97
N LEU A 19 5.26 27.74 39.17
CA LEU A 19 3.96 28.27 38.74
C LEU A 19 3.87 28.52 37.22
N GLY A 20 5.00 28.82 36.58
CA GLY A 20 5.07 29.03 35.13
C GLY A 20 4.93 27.74 34.30
N LEU A 21 5.26 26.58 34.86
CA LEU A 21 5.19 25.27 34.19
C LEU A 21 3.80 24.65 34.16
N GLY A 22 2.86 25.13 34.98
CA GLY A 22 1.49 24.56 35.07
C GLY A 22 0.48 25.15 34.07
N GLY A 23 0.85 26.15 33.27
CA GLY A 23 -0.09 26.97 32.50
C GLY A 23 -0.49 26.48 31.11
N CYS A 24 0.14 25.45 30.58
CA CYS A 24 -0.01 25.08 29.16
C CYS A 24 -0.51 23.66 28.87
N ILE A 25 -0.95 22.90 29.87
CA ILE A 25 -1.38 21.51 29.63
C ILE A 25 -2.92 21.47 29.57
N GLY A 26 -3.44 21.90 28.43
CA GLY A 26 -4.86 21.75 28.15
C GLY A 26 -5.09 21.28 26.73
N THR A 27 -5.73 20.15 26.54
CA THR A 27 -6.16 19.65 25.22
C THR A 27 -7.25 20.52 24.57
N GLY A 28 -7.60 21.67 25.20
CA GLY A 28 -8.67 22.55 24.73
C GLY A 28 -10.07 21.88 24.66
N GLY A 29 -10.27 20.78 25.39
CA GLY A 29 -11.51 20.01 25.35
C GLY A 29 -11.64 19.08 24.13
N ILE A 30 -10.58 18.91 23.35
CA ILE A 30 -10.57 17.98 22.22
C ILE A 30 -10.48 16.56 22.78
N ALA A 31 -11.56 15.80 22.63
CA ALA A 31 -11.63 14.38 22.99
C ALA A 31 -11.88 13.53 21.74
N PRO A 32 -11.38 12.29 21.68
CA PRO A 32 -11.71 11.36 20.61
C PRO A 32 -13.22 11.15 20.51
N GLN A 33 -13.80 11.42 19.34
CA GLN A 33 -15.25 11.22 19.09
C GLN A 33 -15.55 9.83 18.56
N GLY A 34 -14.56 9.14 17.98
CA GLY A 34 -14.68 7.79 17.44
C GLY A 34 -14.72 6.75 18.56
N LYS A 35 -15.74 5.88 18.52
CA LYS A 35 -15.77 4.65 19.34
C LYS A 35 -15.49 3.46 18.43
N ALA A 36 -14.63 2.56 18.88
CA ALA A 36 -14.43 1.29 18.19
C ALA A 36 -15.74 0.50 18.17
N LEU A 37 -16.14 0.02 17.01
CA LEU A 37 -17.26 -0.90 16.87
C LEU A 37 -16.87 -2.24 17.50
N GLU A 38 -17.69 -2.75 18.39
CA GLU A 38 -17.52 -4.08 18.93
C GLU A 38 -17.96 -5.11 17.89
N ALA A 39 -17.07 -6.03 17.53
CA ALA A 39 -17.33 -7.04 16.49
C ALA A 39 -18.59 -7.88 16.78
N ASN A 40 -18.91 -8.09 18.07
CA ASN A 40 -20.08 -8.86 18.50
C ASN A 40 -21.42 -8.14 18.28
N THR A 41 -21.41 -6.82 17.99
CA THR A 41 -22.63 -6.04 17.71
C THR A 41 -22.96 -5.96 16.22
N LEU A 42 -22.10 -6.48 15.36
CA LEU A 42 -22.34 -6.50 13.92
C LEU A 42 -23.40 -7.56 13.59
N ALA A 43 -24.47 -7.13 12.91
CA ALA A 43 -25.48 -8.05 12.40
C ALA A 43 -24.84 -9.03 11.39
N THR A 44 -24.94 -10.30 11.66
CA THR A 44 -24.49 -11.36 10.73
C THR A 44 -25.70 -11.82 9.93
N ASP A 45 -25.57 -11.78 8.58
CA ASP A 45 -26.61 -12.19 7.65
C ASP A 45 -26.83 -13.70 7.67
N ASP A 46 -27.96 -14.18 7.11
CA ASP A 46 -28.33 -15.59 7.02
C ASP A 46 -27.25 -16.48 6.35
N ALA A 47 -26.42 -15.90 5.50
CA ALA A 47 -25.28 -16.60 4.89
C ALA A 47 -24.30 -17.18 5.92
N ILE A 48 -24.21 -16.57 7.12
CA ILE A 48 -23.35 -17.02 8.23
C ILE A 48 -24.09 -17.98 9.14
N ALA A 49 -25.41 -17.85 9.28
CA ALA A 49 -26.23 -18.77 10.05
C ALA A 49 -26.19 -20.20 9.49
N HIS A 50 -25.97 -20.36 8.20
CA HIS A 50 -25.83 -21.64 7.49
C HIS A 50 -24.37 -22.08 7.26
N ALA A 51 -23.39 -21.35 7.78
CA ALA A 51 -21.98 -21.70 7.67
C ALA A 51 -21.68 -23.01 8.41
N ALA A 52 -20.87 -23.88 7.80
CA ALA A 52 -20.53 -25.16 8.37
C ALA A 52 -19.68 -25.01 9.64
N LYS A 53 -20.08 -25.65 10.73
CA LYS A 53 -19.38 -25.59 12.02
C LYS A 53 -17.91 -26.06 11.96
N ASP A 54 -17.57 -26.87 10.96
CA ASP A 54 -16.27 -27.51 10.79
C ASP A 54 -15.48 -26.94 9.57
N ALA A 55 -15.89 -25.79 9.02
CA ALA A 55 -15.16 -25.18 7.93
C ALA A 55 -13.93 -24.44 8.44
N ASN A 56 -12.77 -24.77 7.91
CA ASN A 56 -11.54 -24.03 8.14
C ASN A 56 -11.52 -22.76 7.29
N TRP A 57 -10.78 -21.76 7.76
CA TRP A 57 -10.47 -20.58 6.98
C TRP A 57 -9.81 -20.97 5.66
N PRO A 58 -10.13 -20.27 4.55
CA PRO A 58 -9.43 -20.46 3.29
C PRO A 58 -7.93 -20.32 3.48
N THR A 59 -7.17 -21.22 2.89
CA THR A 59 -5.71 -21.14 2.90
C THR A 59 -5.23 -19.89 2.15
N ALA A 60 -3.98 -19.50 2.36
CA ALA A 60 -3.35 -18.40 1.62
C ALA A 60 -3.37 -18.64 0.08
N GLN A 61 -3.52 -19.88 -0.34
CA GLN A 61 -3.60 -20.32 -1.73
C GLN A 61 -4.99 -20.81 -2.08
N TRP A 62 -6.04 -20.11 -1.67
CA TRP A 62 -7.45 -20.48 -1.81
C TRP A 62 -7.88 -20.83 -3.25
N TRP A 63 -7.24 -20.25 -4.26
CA TRP A 63 -7.53 -20.52 -5.67
C TRP A 63 -7.16 -21.93 -6.14
N GLN A 64 -6.31 -22.64 -5.39
CA GLN A 64 -5.96 -24.03 -5.70
C GLN A 64 -7.17 -24.97 -5.63
N ALA A 65 -8.22 -24.58 -4.91
CA ALA A 65 -9.48 -25.31 -4.88
C ALA A 65 -10.17 -25.43 -6.25
N TYR A 66 -9.84 -24.54 -7.21
CA TYR A 66 -10.32 -24.68 -8.59
C TYR A 66 -9.63 -25.78 -9.40
N GLY A 67 -8.56 -26.39 -8.90
CA GLY A 67 -7.94 -27.58 -9.47
C GLY A 67 -7.21 -27.39 -10.80
N ASP A 68 -6.99 -26.15 -11.25
CA ASP A 68 -6.33 -25.86 -12.53
C ASP A 68 -4.85 -25.45 -12.33
N PRO A 69 -3.87 -26.27 -12.75
CA PRO A 69 -2.46 -25.94 -12.63
C PRO A 69 -2.03 -24.72 -13.45
N GLN A 70 -2.74 -24.41 -14.54
CA GLN A 70 -2.46 -23.22 -15.35
C GLN A 70 -2.81 -21.95 -14.57
N LEU A 71 -3.94 -21.92 -13.86
CA LEU A 71 -4.30 -20.84 -12.97
C LEU A 71 -3.23 -20.59 -11.91
N ASN A 72 -2.77 -21.68 -11.25
CA ASN A 72 -1.73 -21.58 -10.23
C ASN A 72 -0.47 -20.91 -10.78
N ARG A 73 0.00 -21.35 -11.95
CA ARG A 73 1.19 -20.78 -12.61
C ARG A 73 1.00 -19.28 -12.94
N TRP A 74 -0.16 -18.87 -13.44
CA TRP A 74 -0.40 -17.47 -13.79
C TRP A 74 -0.48 -16.56 -12.58
N ILE A 75 -1.03 -17.05 -11.47
CA ILE A 75 -1.02 -16.31 -10.19
C ILE A 75 0.41 -16.16 -9.67
N ASP A 76 1.22 -17.23 -9.72
CA ASP A 76 2.63 -17.17 -9.29
C ASP A 76 3.43 -16.18 -10.14
N LEU A 77 3.25 -16.21 -11.46
CA LEU A 77 3.87 -15.25 -12.38
C LEU A 77 3.46 -13.81 -12.06
N ALA A 78 2.19 -13.58 -11.76
CA ALA A 78 1.68 -12.26 -11.43
C ALA A 78 2.22 -11.72 -10.10
N VAL A 79 2.25 -12.56 -9.07
CA VAL A 79 2.80 -12.16 -7.76
C VAL A 79 4.28 -11.78 -7.87
N GLN A 80 5.05 -12.45 -8.75
CA GLN A 80 6.46 -12.19 -8.96
C GLN A 80 6.73 -11.04 -9.94
N GLY A 81 5.91 -10.86 -10.97
CA GLY A 81 6.20 -10.01 -12.12
C GLY A 81 5.29 -8.78 -12.29
N SER A 82 4.18 -8.69 -11.56
CA SER A 82 3.24 -7.57 -11.72
C SER A 82 3.85 -6.23 -11.27
N PRO A 83 3.71 -5.16 -12.07
CA PRO A 83 4.11 -3.81 -11.67
C PRO A 83 3.43 -3.32 -10.38
N SER A 84 2.18 -3.73 -10.12
CA SER A 84 1.47 -3.38 -8.89
C SER A 84 2.14 -3.97 -7.65
N MET A 85 2.64 -5.21 -7.73
CA MET A 85 3.41 -5.84 -6.64
C MET A 85 4.77 -5.18 -6.44
N ALA A 86 5.45 -4.81 -7.52
CA ALA A 86 6.71 -4.06 -7.45
C ALA A 86 6.53 -2.70 -6.75
N MET A 87 5.43 -2.00 -7.05
CA MET A 87 5.06 -0.74 -6.42
C MET A 87 4.73 -0.94 -4.93
N ALA A 88 3.95 -1.95 -4.57
CA ALA A 88 3.63 -2.28 -3.19
C ALA A 88 4.91 -2.59 -2.38
N ALA A 89 5.82 -3.41 -2.92
CA ALA A 89 7.11 -3.71 -2.30
C ALA A 89 7.99 -2.46 -2.15
N ALA A 90 7.97 -1.53 -3.12
CA ALA A 90 8.71 -0.27 -3.02
C ALA A 90 8.16 0.63 -1.89
N ARG A 91 6.85 0.71 -1.72
CA ARG A 91 6.22 1.45 -0.60
C ARG A 91 6.61 0.87 0.76
N VAL A 92 6.66 -0.44 0.89
CA VAL A 92 7.13 -1.10 2.13
C VAL A 92 8.59 -0.76 2.41
N ARG A 93 9.46 -0.79 1.39
CA ARG A 93 10.87 -0.39 1.55
C ARG A 93 11.00 1.07 1.96
N GLN A 94 10.23 1.96 1.35
CA GLN A 94 10.19 3.38 1.70
C GLN A 94 9.75 3.59 3.15
N ALA A 95 8.65 2.96 3.58
CA ALA A 95 8.16 3.07 4.95
C ALA A 95 9.17 2.54 5.98
N LYS A 96 9.85 1.42 5.69
CA LYS A 96 10.93 0.88 6.54
C LYS A 96 12.14 1.82 6.59
N ALA A 97 12.50 2.45 5.48
CA ALA A 97 13.60 3.42 5.47
C ALA A 97 13.26 4.67 6.30
N LEU A 98 12.01 5.16 6.23
CA LEU A 98 11.54 6.26 7.07
C LEU A 98 11.52 5.89 8.56
N ALA A 99 11.16 4.65 8.90
CA ALA A 99 11.27 4.15 10.27
C ALA A 99 12.73 4.15 10.76
N GLY A 100 13.67 3.70 9.92
CA GLY A 100 15.11 3.78 10.26
C GLY A 100 15.64 5.21 10.39
N VAL A 101 15.09 6.17 9.62
CA VAL A 101 15.44 7.60 9.81
C VAL A 101 14.91 8.12 11.15
N ALA A 102 13.70 7.74 11.54
CA ALA A 102 13.13 8.13 12.83
C ALA A 102 13.90 7.49 14.00
N GLU A 103 14.25 6.22 13.90
CA GLU A 103 15.09 5.53 14.89
C GLU A 103 16.49 6.16 15.01
N ALA A 104 17.07 6.60 13.89
CA ALA A 104 18.36 7.27 13.92
C ALA A 104 18.33 8.60 14.70
N ALA A 105 17.18 9.28 14.78
CA ALA A 105 17.03 10.51 15.57
C ALA A 105 17.19 10.28 17.08
N GLU A 106 16.94 9.08 17.57
CA GLU A 106 17.16 8.69 18.98
C GLU A 106 18.66 8.46 19.30
N SER A 107 19.50 8.40 18.28
CA SER A 107 20.93 8.09 18.41
C SER A 107 21.78 9.35 18.47
N LEU A 108 23.05 9.17 18.89
CA LEU A 108 24.04 10.24 18.83
C LEU A 108 24.24 10.69 17.37
N GLN A 109 23.96 11.98 17.12
CA GLN A 109 24.21 12.61 15.83
C GLN A 109 25.64 13.15 15.77
N VAL A 110 26.37 12.80 14.73
CA VAL A 110 27.72 13.29 14.48
C VAL A 110 27.74 14.02 13.14
N ASN A 111 28.05 15.29 13.16
CA ASN A 111 28.11 16.14 11.97
C ASN A 111 29.53 16.67 11.78
N GLY A 112 30.07 16.51 10.58
CA GLY A 112 31.34 17.11 10.18
C GLY A 112 31.09 18.34 9.30
N GLU A 113 31.69 19.47 9.65
CA GLU A 113 31.67 20.69 8.86
C GLU A 113 33.08 21.13 8.50
N SER A 114 33.30 21.48 7.24
CA SER A 114 34.53 22.12 6.79
C SER A 114 34.15 23.31 5.89
N THR A 115 34.58 24.46 6.30
CA THR A 115 34.29 25.71 5.59
C THR A 115 35.60 26.44 5.27
N LEU A 116 35.74 26.78 3.98
CA LEU A 116 36.84 27.61 3.47
C LEU A 116 36.20 28.87 2.89
N LYS A 117 36.42 30.00 3.55
CA LYS A 117 35.89 31.28 3.11
C LYS A 117 37.03 32.27 2.85
N ARG A 118 36.91 32.99 1.73
CA ARG A 118 37.77 34.11 1.42
C ARG A 118 36.97 35.40 1.54
N HIS A 119 37.39 36.29 2.44
CA HIS A 119 36.77 37.58 2.64
C HIS A 119 37.63 38.67 2.04
N ASN A 120 37.02 39.53 1.24
CA ASN A 120 37.62 40.80 0.85
C ASN A 120 36.94 41.91 1.65
N TRP A 121 37.70 42.61 2.46
CA TRP A 121 37.20 43.64 3.36
C TRP A 121 37.24 44.99 2.65
N PRO A 122 36.10 45.63 2.33
CA PRO A 122 36.08 47.00 1.77
C PRO A 122 36.53 48.02 2.78
N THR A 123 36.90 49.23 2.29
CA THR A 123 37.49 50.31 3.10
C THR A 123 36.57 50.80 4.21
N ASP A 124 35.27 50.78 4.00
CA ASP A 124 34.23 51.44 4.80
C ASP A 124 33.20 50.47 5.38
N GLN A 125 33.57 49.18 5.58
CA GLN A 125 32.69 48.23 6.20
C GLN A 125 32.53 48.48 7.70
N PHE A 126 31.27 48.52 8.15
CA PHE A 126 30.80 48.68 9.52
C PHE A 126 31.12 50.06 10.19
N TYR A 127 32.32 50.31 10.58
CA TYR A 127 32.65 51.48 11.44
C TYR A 127 33.76 52.37 10.87
N GLY A 128 33.98 52.30 9.55
CA GLY A 128 35.04 53.06 8.91
C GLY A 128 36.34 52.25 8.72
N PRO A 129 37.40 52.89 8.22
CA PRO A 129 38.64 52.21 7.91
C PRO A 129 39.30 51.62 9.15
N GLY A 130 39.45 50.29 9.14
CA GLY A 130 40.15 49.53 10.19
C GLY A 130 41.39 48.85 9.62
N GLU A 131 42.11 48.10 10.47
CA GLU A 131 43.33 47.38 10.07
C GLU A 131 43.09 46.37 8.93
N LEU A 132 41.84 45.90 8.78
CA LEU A 132 41.46 44.98 7.72
C LEU A 132 41.04 45.69 6.41
N ALA A 133 40.94 47.02 6.38
CA ALA A 133 40.50 47.74 5.20
C ALA A 133 41.35 47.41 3.97
N ASN A 134 40.68 47.09 2.84
CA ASN A 134 41.31 46.67 1.58
C ASN A 134 42.18 45.39 1.69
N THR A 135 42.02 44.61 2.73
CA THR A 135 42.70 43.31 2.85
C THR A 135 41.83 42.15 2.42
N THR A 136 42.45 41.05 2.09
CA THR A 136 41.80 39.80 1.84
C THR A 136 42.25 38.77 2.87
N THR A 137 41.30 38.19 3.58
CA THR A 137 41.62 37.18 4.60
C THR A 137 40.96 35.84 4.26
N TRP A 138 41.51 34.77 4.78
CA TRP A 138 40.94 33.45 4.78
C TRP A 138 40.33 33.17 6.14
N ASP A 139 39.13 32.56 6.13
CA ASP A 139 38.48 32.05 7.31
C ASP A 139 38.20 30.56 7.05
N ASN A 140 38.98 29.72 7.69
CA ASN A 140 38.96 28.28 7.55
C ASN A 140 38.48 27.67 8.84
N ASN A 141 37.41 26.88 8.76
CA ASN A 141 36.87 26.16 9.89
C ASN A 141 36.73 24.68 9.54
N ALA A 142 37.12 23.82 10.45
CA ALA A 142 36.84 22.40 10.41
C ALA A 142 36.39 21.94 11.79
N ALA A 143 35.19 21.40 11.90
CA ALA A 143 34.61 21.00 13.17
C ALA A 143 33.85 19.69 13.05
N LEU A 144 33.90 18.89 14.10
CA LEU A 144 33.01 17.77 14.38
C LEU A 144 32.03 18.19 15.47
N GLY A 145 30.77 18.20 15.17
CA GLY A 145 29.68 18.46 16.11
C GLY A 145 29.05 17.14 16.55
N PHE A 146 28.68 17.07 17.80
CA PHE A 146 27.97 15.97 18.43
C PHE A 146 26.69 16.49 19.04
N SER A 147 25.55 15.85 18.78
CA SER A 147 24.29 16.15 19.45
C SER A 147 23.54 14.88 19.82
N TYR A 148 22.96 14.87 21.00
CA TYR A 148 22.16 13.78 21.52
C TYR A 148 20.92 14.35 22.23
N ALA A 149 19.73 14.01 21.74
CA ALA A 149 18.48 14.40 22.36
C ALA A 149 18.25 13.54 23.61
N LEU A 150 18.05 14.18 24.77
CA LEU A 150 17.59 13.51 25.97
C LEU A 150 16.07 13.41 25.89
N ASP A 151 15.56 12.26 25.45
CA ASP A 151 14.12 12.05 25.24
C ASP A 151 13.36 11.87 26.56
N LEU A 152 13.33 12.93 27.37
CA LEU A 152 12.73 12.91 28.72
C LEU A 152 11.21 12.74 28.70
N TRP A 153 10.58 13.10 27.59
CA TRP A 153 9.13 13.14 27.45
C TRP A 153 8.62 12.15 26.39
N GLY A 154 9.47 11.32 25.87
CA GLY A 154 9.12 10.31 24.88
C GLY A 154 8.76 10.85 23.50
N ARG A 155 9.25 12.03 23.12
CA ARG A 155 8.96 12.63 21.82
C ARG A 155 9.60 11.85 20.67
N GLU A 156 10.89 11.58 20.78
CA GLU A 156 11.65 10.90 19.72
C GLU A 156 11.30 9.41 19.68
N SER A 157 11.16 8.74 20.82
CA SER A 157 10.75 7.34 20.89
C SER A 157 9.34 7.12 20.35
N ASN A 158 8.38 7.97 20.68
CA ASN A 158 7.04 7.88 20.08
C ASN A 158 7.04 8.23 18.59
N ALA A 159 7.90 9.12 18.12
CA ALA A 159 8.05 9.40 16.69
C ALA A 159 8.62 8.19 15.93
N SER A 160 9.60 7.50 16.50
CA SER A 160 10.18 6.25 15.99
C SER A 160 9.15 5.14 15.96
N GLU A 161 8.45 4.87 17.06
CA GLU A 161 7.38 3.87 17.11
C GLU A 161 6.24 4.18 16.13
N ARG A 162 5.87 5.46 15.97
CA ARG A 162 4.91 5.88 14.95
C ARG A 162 5.36 5.49 13.53
N ALA A 163 6.63 5.70 13.22
CA ALA A 163 7.18 5.36 11.91
C ALA A 163 7.23 3.84 11.69
N VAL A 164 7.49 3.05 12.74
CA VAL A 164 7.41 1.57 12.72
C VAL A 164 5.97 1.11 12.48
N ASP A 165 4.99 1.70 13.15
CA ASP A 165 3.57 1.40 12.96
C ASP A 165 3.12 1.69 11.51
N LEU A 166 3.58 2.79 10.90
CA LEU A 166 3.36 3.10 9.49
C LEU A 166 4.03 2.10 8.56
N ALA A 167 5.18 1.54 8.93
CA ALA A 167 5.82 0.48 8.15
C ALA A 167 5.01 -0.83 8.22
N HIS A 168 4.43 -1.16 9.39
CA HIS A 168 3.48 -2.28 9.53
C HIS A 168 2.21 -2.06 8.72
N MET A 169 1.64 -0.85 8.72
CA MET A 169 0.51 -0.47 7.87
C MET A 169 0.82 -0.73 6.40
N SER A 170 1.97 -0.24 5.92
CA SER A 170 2.40 -0.42 4.53
C SER A 170 2.61 -1.90 4.16
N ALA A 171 3.08 -2.72 5.10
CA ALA A 171 3.20 -4.16 4.90
C ALA A 171 1.82 -4.85 4.78
N ALA A 172 0.83 -4.40 5.56
CA ALA A 172 -0.54 -4.90 5.46
C ALA A 172 -1.21 -4.47 4.13
N GLU A 173 -0.98 -3.23 3.68
CA GLU A 173 -1.43 -2.75 2.35
C GLU A 173 -0.81 -3.55 1.20
N ALA A 174 0.44 -3.95 1.31
CA ALA A 174 1.07 -4.81 0.31
C ALA A 174 0.42 -6.20 0.25
N ARG A 175 -0.02 -6.74 1.39
CA ARG A 175 -0.82 -7.99 1.44
C ARG A 175 -2.19 -7.80 0.81
N LEU A 176 -2.85 -6.66 1.03
CA LEU A 176 -4.11 -6.33 0.37
C LEU A 176 -3.94 -6.29 -1.14
N ALA A 177 -2.93 -5.57 -1.64
CA ALA A 177 -2.64 -5.49 -3.08
C ALA A 177 -2.37 -6.88 -3.70
N GLN A 178 -1.70 -7.78 -2.98
CA GLN A 178 -1.49 -9.16 -3.41
C GLN A 178 -2.81 -9.93 -3.50
N LEU A 179 -3.68 -9.81 -2.50
CA LEU A 179 -4.98 -10.47 -2.48
C LEU A 179 -5.88 -9.97 -3.60
N GLU A 180 -5.90 -8.66 -3.84
CA GLU A 180 -6.64 -8.04 -4.94
C GLU A 180 -6.14 -8.51 -6.31
N LEU A 181 -4.82 -8.58 -6.52
CA LEU A 181 -4.24 -9.09 -7.75
C LEU A 181 -4.65 -10.55 -8.00
N GLN A 182 -4.53 -11.40 -6.99
CA GLN A 182 -4.94 -12.81 -7.05
C GLN A 182 -6.42 -12.94 -7.40
N ASN A 183 -7.28 -12.16 -6.75
CA ASN A 183 -8.71 -12.16 -6.99
C ASN A 183 -9.06 -11.70 -8.42
N ASN A 184 -8.39 -10.65 -8.90
CA ASN A 184 -8.59 -10.14 -10.26
C ASN A 184 -8.19 -11.16 -11.33
N ILE A 185 -7.09 -11.90 -11.11
CA ILE A 185 -6.68 -12.98 -12.02
C ILE A 185 -7.69 -14.11 -12.02
N VAL A 186 -8.14 -14.56 -10.84
CA VAL A 186 -9.14 -15.63 -10.73
C VAL A 186 -10.43 -15.24 -11.44
N ARG A 187 -10.90 -13.99 -11.25
CA ARG A 187 -12.10 -13.49 -11.95
C ARG A 187 -11.92 -13.50 -13.46
N ALA A 188 -10.82 -12.93 -13.96
CA ALA A 188 -10.55 -12.92 -15.40
C ALA A 188 -10.41 -14.33 -15.98
N TYR A 189 -9.87 -15.27 -15.19
CA TYR A 189 -9.73 -16.67 -15.60
C TYR A 189 -11.07 -17.42 -15.64
N ILE A 190 -11.97 -17.13 -14.69
CA ILE A 190 -13.36 -17.67 -14.71
C ILE A 190 -14.13 -17.10 -15.91
N GLU A 191 -13.97 -15.80 -16.19
CA GLU A 191 -14.58 -15.13 -17.34
C GLU A 191 -14.08 -15.72 -18.66
N LEU A 192 -12.78 -15.98 -18.78
CA LEU A 192 -12.23 -16.71 -19.92
C LEU A 192 -12.87 -18.09 -20.09
N SER A 193 -13.09 -18.81 -18.99
CA SER A 193 -13.79 -20.11 -19.01
C SER A 193 -15.23 -19.98 -19.50
N LEU A 194 -15.93 -18.92 -19.07
CA LEU A 194 -17.29 -18.63 -19.50
C LEU A 194 -17.35 -18.35 -21.01
N HIS A 195 -16.46 -17.52 -21.54
CA HIS A 195 -16.43 -17.21 -22.98
C HIS A 195 -16.21 -18.48 -23.82
N TYR A 196 -15.32 -19.39 -23.38
CA TYR A 196 -15.16 -20.68 -24.05
C TYR A 196 -16.42 -21.52 -24.01
N ALA A 197 -17.15 -21.57 -22.89
CA ALA A 197 -18.40 -22.33 -22.79
C ALA A 197 -19.50 -21.73 -23.70
N GLN A 198 -19.61 -20.41 -23.75
CA GLN A 198 -20.54 -19.71 -24.64
C GLN A 198 -20.21 -19.99 -26.11
N ARG A 199 -18.89 -19.91 -26.46
CA ARG A 199 -18.43 -20.24 -27.81
C ARG A 199 -18.84 -21.67 -28.26
N ASP A 200 -18.70 -22.64 -27.35
CA ASP A 200 -19.11 -24.04 -27.67
C ASP A 200 -20.59 -24.14 -27.96
N ILE A 201 -21.44 -23.41 -27.20
CA ILE A 201 -22.90 -23.41 -27.43
C ILE A 201 -23.22 -22.80 -28.80
N VAL A 202 -22.61 -21.65 -29.13
CA VAL A 202 -22.85 -21.01 -30.44
C VAL A 202 -22.29 -21.84 -31.58
N ALA A 203 -21.15 -22.50 -31.39
CA ALA A 203 -20.58 -23.42 -32.39
C ALA A 203 -21.48 -24.65 -32.61
N ALA A 204 -22.09 -25.17 -31.53
CA ALA A 204 -23.09 -26.26 -31.67
C ALA A 204 -24.33 -25.78 -32.41
N THR A 205 -24.81 -24.57 -32.15
CA THR A 205 -25.93 -23.94 -32.86
C THR A 205 -25.62 -23.78 -34.36
N LEU A 206 -24.44 -23.28 -34.70
CA LEU A 206 -23.99 -23.17 -36.08
C LEU A 206 -24.00 -24.50 -36.79
N LYS A 207 -23.49 -25.55 -36.15
CA LYS A 207 -23.48 -26.90 -36.71
C LYS A 207 -24.91 -27.40 -36.98
N GLN A 208 -25.86 -27.15 -36.06
CA GLN A 208 -27.27 -27.52 -36.26
C GLN A 208 -27.91 -26.77 -37.44
N GLN A 209 -27.65 -25.46 -37.55
CA GLN A 209 -28.15 -24.62 -38.64
C GLN A 209 -27.60 -25.10 -39.99
N GLN A 210 -26.28 -25.43 -40.06
CA GLN A 210 -25.68 -26.00 -41.26
C GLN A 210 -26.33 -27.37 -41.67
N GLN A 211 -26.69 -28.21 -40.69
CA GLN A 211 -27.39 -29.46 -40.96
C GLN A 211 -28.82 -29.24 -41.50
N ILE A 212 -29.50 -28.19 -40.98
CA ILE A 212 -30.84 -27.80 -41.49
C ILE A 212 -30.74 -27.32 -42.92
N LEU A 213 -29.72 -26.46 -43.23
CA LEU A 213 -29.48 -26.00 -44.58
C LEU A 213 -29.17 -27.15 -45.53
N ASP A 214 -28.29 -28.08 -45.15
CA ASP A 214 -27.96 -29.27 -45.96
C ASP A 214 -29.19 -30.12 -46.25
N LEU A 215 -30.10 -30.31 -45.26
CA LEU A 215 -31.36 -31.01 -45.43
C LEU A 215 -32.31 -30.26 -46.40
N ALA A 216 -32.44 -28.92 -46.25
CA ALA A 216 -33.27 -28.13 -47.14
C ALA A 216 -32.76 -28.18 -48.58
N GLN A 217 -31.45 -28.13 -48.79
CA GLN A 217 -30.84 -28.29 -50.12
C GLN A 217 -31.10 -29.67 -50.72
N LYS A 218 -30.93 -30.76 -49.95
CA LYS A 218 -31.23 -32.13 -50.43
C LYS A 218 -32.70 -32.34 -50.79
N ARG A 219 -33.62 -31.69 -50.06
CA ARG A 219 -35.06 -31.70 -50.40
C ARG A 219 -35.35 -30.95 -51.68
N LEU A 220 -34.70 -29.80 -51.90
CA LEU A 220 -34.81 -29.04 -53.14
C LEU A 220 -34.29 -29.87 -54.32
N ASP A 221 -33.10 -30.48 -54.21
CA ASP A 221 -32.49 -31.31 -55.24
C ASP A 221 -33.33 -32.55 -55.56
N GLY A 222 -34.03 -33.10 -54.56
CA GLY A 222 -34.99 -34.19 -54.70
C GLY A 222 -36.36 -33.77 -55.23
N GLY A 223 -36.60 -32.50 -55.54
CA GLY A 223 -37.88 -31.98 -56.09
C GLY A 223 -39.04 -31.89 -55.08
N ILE A 224 -38.78 -32.05 -53.79
CA ILE A 224 -39.76 -31.99 -52.68
C ILE A 224 -39.58 -30.78 -51.75
N GLY A 225 -38.60 -29.91 -52.04
CA GLY A 225 -38.33 -28.67 -51.32
C GLY A 225 -38.49 -27.45 -52.22
N THR A 226 -38.32 -26.25 -51.62
CA THR A 226 -38.44 -24.96 -52.31
C THR A 226 -37.17 -24.10 -52.08
N HIS A 227 -36.88 -23.21 -53.02
CA HIS A 227 -35.83 -22.19 -52.83
C HIS A 227 -36.07 -21.29 -51.60
N PHE A 228 -37.35 -21.09 -51.23
CA PHE A 228 -37.71 -20.34 -50.03
C PHE A 228 -37.23 -21.05 -48.75
N GLU A 229 -37.41 -22.38 -48.65
CA GLU A 229 -36.91 -23.17 -47.49
C GLU A 229 -35.40 -23.11 -47.38
N VAL A 230 -34.67 -23.15 -48.50
CA VAL A 230 -33.20 -22.99 -48.51
C VAL A 230 -32.79 -21.59 -48.02
N SER A 231 -33.39 -20.54 -48.60
CA SER A 231 -33.07 -19.15 -48.18
C SER A 231 -33.42 -18.90 -46.70
N GLN A 232 -34.51 -19.48 -46.20
CA GLN A 232 -34.90 -19.42 -44.80
C GLN A 232 -33.88 -20.12 -43.89
N ALA A 233 -33.33 -21.25 -44.32
CA ALA A 233 -32.32 -22.00 -43.56
C ALA A 233 -30.92 -21.26 -43.58
N GLU A 234 -30.63 -20.54 -44.67
CA GLU A 234 -29.39 -19.73 -44.77
C GLU A 234 -29.38 -18.47 -43.89
N THR A 235 -30.52 -17.84 -43.72
CA THR A 235 -30.66 -16.52 -43.07
C THR A 235 -30.00 -16.41 -41.70
N PRO A 236 -30.06 -17.40 -40.78
CA PRO A 236 -29.45 -17.27 -39.45
C PRO A 236 -27.91 -17.48 -39.44
N LEU A 237 -27.33 -18.12 -40.47
CA LEU A 237 -25.91 -18.50 -40.48
C LEU A 237 -24.95 -17.29 -40.32
N PRO A 238 -25.11 -16.18 -41.07
CA PRO A 238 -24.21 -15.04 -40.93
C PRO A 238 -24.22 -14.44 -39.54
N GLU A 239 -25.37 -14.36 -38.87
CA GLU A 239 -25.49 -13.86 -37.51
C GLU A 239 -24.78 -14.78 -36.50
N THR A 240 -24.92 -16.09 -36.66
CA THR A 240 -24.24 -17.06 -35.77
C THR A 240 -22.73 -17.04 -35.99
N HIS A 241 -22.25 -16.82 -37.21
CA HIS A 241 -20.81 -16.59 -37.47
C HIS A 241 -20.32 -15.32 -36.79
N ARG A 242 -21.04 -14.20 -36.92
CA ARG A 242 -20.71 -12.96 -36.23
C ARG A 242 -20.62 -13.12 -34.70
N GLN A 243 -21.50 -13.93 -34.12
CA GLN A 243 -21.46 -14.25 -32.68
C GLN A 243 -20.23 -15.07 -32.31
N LEU A 244 -19.79 -16.00 -33.14
CA LEU A 244 -18.54 -16.74 -32.92
C LEU A 244 -17.32 -15.83 -32.98
N ASP A 245 -17.27 -14.97 -33.99
CA ASP A 245 -16.16 -14.01 -34.14
C ASP A 245 -16.07 -13.06 -32.92
N ALA A 246 -17.22 -12.57 -32.43
CA ALA A 246 -17.28 -11.76 -31.22
C ALA A 246 -16.79 -12.50 -29.97
N LEU A 247 -17.14 -13.77 -29.81
CA LEU A 247 -16.67 -14.59 -28.70
C LEU A 247 -15.18 -14.93 -28.80
N ASP A 248 -14.66 -15.13 -30.02
CA ASP A 248 -13.24 -15.32 -30.23
C ASP A 248 -12.44 -14.05 -29.90
N GLU A 249 -13.00 -12.86 -30.15
CA GLU A 249 -12.46 -11.58 -29.70
C GLU A 249 -12.46 -11.47 -28.15
N GLU A 250 -13.58 -11.76 -27.48
CA GLU A 250 -13.69 -11.76 -26.02
C GLU A 250 -12.70 -12.72 -25.35
N ILE A 251 -12.48 -13.90 -25.94
CA ILE A 251 -11.45 -14.85 -25.49
C ILE A 251 -10.06 -14.23 -25.61
N ALA A 252 -9.75 -13.56 -26.73
CA ALA A 252 -8.46 -12.91 -26.94
C ALA A 252 -8.25 -11.74 -25.96
N LEU A 253 -9.29 -10.93 -25.69
CA LEU A 253 -9.24 -9.82 -24.73
C LEU A 253 -9.05 -10.35 -23.30
N SER A 254 -9.76 -11.39 -22.89
CA SER A 254 -9.60 -12.02 -21.56
C SER A 254 -8.18 -12.57 -21.37
N ARG A 255 -7.59 -13.19 -22.39
CA ARG A 255 -6.21 -13.65 -22.37
C ARG A 255 -5.22 -12.50 -22.20
N ASN A 256 -5.42 -11.40 -22.92
CA ASN A 256 -4.58 -10.19 -22.82
C ASN A 256 -4.72 -9.54 -21.45
N GLN A 257 -5.91 -9.51 -20.89
CA GLN A 257 -6.15 -8.99 -19.54
C GLN A 257 -5.38 -9.78 -18.47
N ILE A 258 -5.43 -11.13 -18.52
CA ILE A 258 -4.67 -11.97 -17.59
C ILE A 258 -3.16 -11.75 -17.75
N ALA A 259 -2.67 -11.66 -18.99
CA ALA A 259 -1.27 -11.36 -19.26
C ALA A 259 -0.85 -10.00 -18.70
N ALA A 260 -1.67 -8.96 -18.90
CA ALA A 260 -1.41 -7.62 -18.37
C ALA A 260 -1.38 -7.60 -16.83
N LEU A 261 -2.31 -8.29 -16.16
CA LEU A 261 -2.30 -8.45 -14.70
C LEU A 261 -1.00 -9.12 -14.20
N ALA A 262 -0.48 -10.07 -14.97
CA ALA A 262 0.78 -10.74 -14.66
C ALA A 262 2.03 -9.94 -15.08
N GLY A 263 1.87 -8.74 -15.61
CA GLY A 263 2.98 -7.93 -16.13
C GLY A 263 3.63 -8.50 -17.39
N LYS A 264 2.84 -9.25 -18.18
CA LYS A 264 3.27 -9.91 -19.42
C LYS A 264 2.63 -9.27 -20.64
N GLY A 265 3.23 -9.53 -21.81
CA GLY A 265 2.71 -9.05 -23.08
C GLY A 265 1.61 -9.95 -23.69
N PRO A 266 0.93 -9.47 -24.76
CA PRO A 266 -0.12 -10.24 -25.44
C PRO A 266 0.36 -11.59 -25.99
N GLY A 267 1.64 -11.71 -26.38
CA GLY A 267 2.22 -12.97 -26.84
C GLY A 267 2.24 -14.07 -25.78
N ASP A 268 2.44 -13.71 -24.51
CA ASP A 268 2.33 -14.65 -23.40
C ASP A 268 0.87 -15.02 -23.16
N GLY A 269 -0.06 -14.05 -23.27
CA GLY A 269 -1.50 -14.28 -23.16
C GLY A 269 -2.02 -15.26 -24.19
N ALA A 270 -1.49 -15.24 -25.41
CA ALA A 270 -1.87 -16.19 -26.49
C ALA A 270 -1.56 -17.65 -26.15
N GLN A 271 -0.63 -17.91 -25.21
CA GLN A 271 -0.31 -19.27 -24.75
C GLN A 271 -1.31 -19.83 -23.75
N LEU A 272 -2.23 -18.99 -23.20
CA LEU A 272 -3.28 -19.45 -22.31
C LEU A 272 -4.20 -20.44 -23.04
N GLN A 273 -4.28 -21.65 -22.49
CA GLN A 273 -5.18 -22.66 -22.97
C GLN A 273 -6.58 -22.48 -22.34
N ARG A 274 -7.55 -23.22 -22.85
CA ARG A 274 -8.88 -23.26 -22.26
C ARG A 274 -8.81 -23.66 -20.78
N PRO A 275 -9.42 -22.90 -19.85
CA PRO A 275 -9.49 -23.26 -18.44
C PRO A 275 -10.19 -24.60 -18.17
N THR A 276 -9.70 -25.31 -17.14
CA THR A 276 -10.28 -26.58 -16.67
C THR A 276 -10.69 -26.49 -15.20
N LEU A 277 -11.60 -25.56 -14.89
CA LEU A 277 -11.98 -25.23 -13.52
C LEU A 277 -12.95 -26.22 -12.90
N ALA A 278 -12.66 -26.66 -11.67
CA ALA A 278 -13.59 -27.42 -10.82
C ALA A 278 -14.52 -26.44 -10.07
N LEU A 279 -15.58 -25.97 -10.74
CA LEU A 279 -16.52 -24.98 -10.17
C LEU A 279 -17.47 -25.54 -9.09
N GLY A 280 -17.52 -26.86 -8.92
CA GLY A 280 -18.39 -27.52 -7.92
C GLY A 280 -17.86 -27.54 -6.49
N ALA A 281 -16.61 -27.09 -6.27
CA ALA A 281 -16.03 -27.00 -4.94
C ALA A 281 -16.56 -25.73 -4.24
N ALA A 282 -17.66 -25.86 -3.49
CA ALA A 282 -18.18 -24.76 -2.68
C ALA A 282 -17.15 -24.37 -1.60
N LEU A 283 -16.65 -23.15 -1.66
CA LEU A 283 -15.90 -22.55 -0.56
C LEU A 283 -16.86 -22.42 0.63
N LYS A 284 -16.66 -23.22 1.66
CA LYS A 284 -17.46 -23.16 2.88
C LYS A 284 -16.89 -22.06 3.77
N LEU A 285 -17.74 -21.12 4.20
CA LEU A 285 -17.39 -20.13 5.19
C LEU A 285 -17.47 -20.73 6.59
N PRO A 286 -16.51 -20.46 7.51
CA PRO A 286 -16.59 -20.91 8.89
C PRO A 286 -17.70 -20.17 9.65
N SER A 287 -18.34 -20.86 10.60
CA SER A 287 -19.46 -20.33 11.38
C SER A 287 -19.05 -19.30 12.45
N ALA A 288 -17.76 -19.23 12.80
CA ALA A 288 -17.23 -18.30 13.83
C ALA A 288 -16.52 -17.13 13.15
N LEU A 289 -17.27 -16.08 12.86
CA LEU A 289 -16.82 -14.99 12.00
C LEU A 289 -16.27 -13.73 12.69
N PRO A 290 -16.68 -13.29 13.90
CA PRO A 290 -16.55 -11.88 14.19
C PRO A 290 -15.14 -11.39 14.58
N ALA A 291 -14.46 -12.04 15.49
CA ALA A 291 -13.19 -11.50 16.02
C ALA A 291 -11.97 -11.91 15.17
N GLU A 292 -11.97 -13.13 14.64
CA GLU A 292 -10.87 -13.66 13.84
C GLU A 292 -10.81 -13.03 12.44
N LEU A 293 -11.95 -12.67 11.85
CA LEU A 293 -12.04 -11.92 10.59
C LEU A 293 -11.25 -10.60 10.65
N LEU A 294 -11.31 -9.90 11.77
CA LEU A 294 -10.62 -8.63 11.95
C LEU A 294 -9.09 -8.78 11.90
N GLY A 295 -8.58 -9.97 12.24
CA GLY A 295 -7.15 -10.30 12.12
C GLY A 295 -6.73 -10.83 10.75
N GLN A 296 -7.68 -11.37 9.97
CA GLN A 296 -7.41 -11.98 8.67
C GLN A 296 -7.52 -11.03 7.47
N ARG A 297 -8.25 -9.92 7.60
CA ARG A 297 -8.43 -8.93 6.54
C ARG A 297 -7.28 -7.92 6.55
N PRO A 298 -6.46 -7.86 5.48
CA PRO A 298 -5.30 -6.95 5.44
C PRO A 298 -5.67 -5.46 5.48
N ASP A 299 -6.82 -5.06 4.93
CA ASP A 299 -7.33 -3.68 5.00
C ASP A 299 -7.68 -3.26 6.42
N VAL A 300 -8.28 -4.15 7.20
CA VAL A 300 -8.58 -3.91 8.63
C VAL A 300 -7.29 -3.85 9.44
N VAL A 301 -6.34 -4.75 9.17
CA VAL A 301 -5.02 -4.75 9.82
C VAL A 301 -4.28 -3.44 9.53
N ALA A 302 -4.28 -2.98 8.26
CA ALA A 302 -3.67 -1.70 7.89
C ALA A 302 -4.30 -0.53 8.65
N SER A 303 -5.64 -0.47 8.71
CA SER A 303 -6.36 0.57 9.45
C SER A 303 -6.06 0.56 10.95
N ARG A 304 -5.87 -0.61 11.56
CA ARG A 304 -5.48 -0.72 12.98
C ARG A 304 -4.08 -0.16 13.22
N TRP A 305 -3.11 -0.47 12.36
CA TRP A 305 -1.77 0.11 12.44
C TRP A 305 -1.79 1.62 12.20
N GLN A 306 -2.66 2.10 11.29
CA GLN A 306 -2.85 3.54 11.09
C GLN A 306 -3.36 4.23 12.37
N VAL A 307 -4.32 3.63 13.07
CA VAL A 307 -4.83 4.16 14.35
C VAL A 307 -3.71 4.17 15.40
N ALA A 308 -2.93 3.10 15.51
CA ALA A 308 -1.79 3.04 16.42
C ALA A 308 -0.78 4.15 16.12
N ALA A 309 -0.39 4.33 14.86
CA ALA A 309 0.50 5.42 14.45
C ALA A 309 -0.04 6.81 14.77
N GLN A 310 -1.37 7.04 14.62
CA GLN A 310 -1.98 8.32 14.99
C GLN A 310 -2.01 8.53 16.50
N ALA A 311 -2.22 7.49 17.30
CA ALA A 311 -2.13 7.57 18.75
C ALA A 311 -0.73 8.00 19.21
N ARG A 312 0.34 7.39 18.63
CA ARG A 312 1.73 7.84 18.87
C ARG A 312 1.94 9.30 18.45
N GLY A 313 1.29 9.71 17.34
CA GLY A 313 1.32 11.12 16.91
C GLY A 313 0.75 12.09 17.93
N ILE A 314 -0.26 11.70 18.69
CA ILE A 314 -0.80 12.48 19.80
C ILE A 314 0.24 12.59 20.93
N ASP A 315 0.92 11.49 21.28
CA ASP A 315 1.95 11.48 22.32
C ASP A 315 3.14 12.37 21.92
N VAL A 316 3.58 12.34 20.64
CA VAL A 316 4.60 13.24 20.09
C VAL A 316 4.17 14.71 20.23
N ALA A 317 2.92 15.03 19.87
CA ALA A 317 2.40 16.39 19.97
C ALA A 317 2.30 16.84 21.44
N HIS A 318 1.93 15.94 22.34
CA HIS A 318 1.83 16.20 23.79
C HIS A 318 3.23 16.46 24.39
N ALA A 319 4.24 15.67 23.99
CA ALA A 319 5.63 15.90 24.39
C ALA A 319 6.15 17.27 23.94
N GLY A 320 5.60 17.83 22.85
CA GLY A 320 5.96 19.18 22.35
C GLY A 320 5.58 20.34 23.28
N PHE A 321 4.75 20.13 24.31
CA PHE A 321 4.46 21.13 25.33
C PHE A 321 5.56 21.25 26.39
N TYR A 322 6.49 20.33 26.43
CA TYR A 322 7.58 20.30 27.40
C TYR A 322 8.90 20.78 26.77
N PRO A 323 9.81 21.37 27.58
CA PRO A 323 11.11 21.79 27.10
C PRO A 323 11.93 20.64 26.55
N ASN A 324 12.52 20.79 25.36
CA ASN A 324 13.48 19.83 24.84
C ASN A 324 14.87 20.06 25.47
N VAL A 325 15.58 18.97 25.75
CA VAL A 325 16.92 19.00 26.34
C VAL A 325 17.87 18.18 25.47
N ASP A 326 18.83 18.88 24.85
CA ASP A 326 19.83 18.27 24.00
C ASP A 326 21.22 18.42 24.62
N LEU A 327 22.02 17.36 24.59
CA LEU A 327 23.44 17.38 24.87
C LEU A 327 24.17 17.73 23.58
N VAL A 328 24.90 18.84 23.55
CA VAL A 328 25.67 19.26 22.39
C VAL A 328 27.13 19.43 22.75
N GLY A 329 28.00 19.01 21.86
CA GLY A 329 29.45 19.20 22.00
C GLY A 329 30.08 19.42 20.63
N SER A 330 31.18 20.12 20.56
CA SER A 330 31.92 20.26 19.32
C SER A 330 33.44 20.28 19.59
N LEU A 331 34.17 19.70 18.65
CA LEU A 331 35.60 19.73 18.59
C LEU A 331 36.02 20.23 17.21
N GLY A 332 36.79 21.32 17.15
CA GLY A 332 37.13 21.88 15.85
C GLY A 332 38.38 22.72 15.89
N TYR A 333 38.82 23.08 14.71
CA TYR A 333 39.94 23.99 14.47
C TYR A 333 39.46 25.17 13.61
N MET A 334 39.82 26.38 14.03
CA MET A 334 39.54 27.60 13.27
C MET A 334 40.87 28.29 13.01
N ALA A 335 41.13 28.67 11.78
CA ALA A 335 42.27 29.46 11.36
C ALA A 335 41.77 30.66 10.56
N THR A 336 42.10 31.87 11.05
CA THR A 336 41.86 33.11 10.35
C THR A 336 43.22 33.73 10.01
N GLY A 337 43.41 34.17 8.76
CA GLY A 337 44.68 34.77 8.33
C GLY A 337 44.64 35.22 6.88
N GLY A 338 45.57 36.06 6.48
CA GLY A 338 45.77 36.55 5.13
C GLY A 338 47.20 36.40 4.67
#